data_711cde2e3b8974e3e7f5df79a895b3c2
#
_entry.id   711cde2e3b8974e3e7f5df79a895b3c2
#
_cell.length_a   1.000
_cell.length_b   1.000
_cell.length_c   1.000
_cell.angle_alpha   90.00
_cell.angle_beta   90.00
_cell.angle_gamma   90.00
#
_symmetry.space_group_name_H-M   'P 1'
#
loop_
_entity.id
_entity.type
_entity.pdbx_description
1 polymer ?
#
loop_
_entity_poly.entity_id
_entity_poly.type
_entity_poly.pdbx_seq_one_letter_code
_entity_poly.pdbx_strand_id
1 'polypeptide(L)'
;DLPIFQKETLEIIKKKKIERDFKVLIHCFTGSKDFAFKLLDLGAYISASGVVTFKKSEDLANTFKEIPADRMLVETDAPYLAPVPLRGKPNEPSYIIHTVKFLSKIKELSFEDLSNTTSKNFFNLFGKLE
;
A
#
# COMPACT_ATOMS: atom_id res chain seq x y z
N ASP A 1 3.32 -18.44 -10.82
CA ASP A 1 1.93 -18.33 -11.23
C ASP A 1 1.07 -17.82 -10.08
N LEU A 2 0.14 -16.91 -10.36
CA LEU A 2 -0.68 -16.27 -9.33
C LEU A 2 -1.79 -17.22 -8.82
N PRO A 3 -2.13 -17.12 -7.52
CA PRO A 3 -3.33 -17.78 -7.01
C PRO A 3 -4.59 -17.36 -7.79
N ILE A 4 -5.57 -18.25 -7.85
CA ILE A 4 -6.77 -18.03 -8.67
C ILE A 4 -7.53 -16.76 -8.29
N PHE A 5 -7.65 -16.47 -7.00
CA PHE A 5 -8.37 -15.27 -6.55
C PHE A 5 -7.67 -13.96 -6.97
N GLN A 6 -6.33 -13.97 -7.06
CA GLN A 6 -5.59 -12.82 -7.56
C GLN A 6 -5.79 -12.64 -9.06
N LYS A 7 -5.82 -13.74 -9.83
CA LYS A 7 -6.13 -13.71 -11.26
C LYS A 7 -7.54 -13.17 -11.51
N GLU A 8 -8.50 -13.65 -10.74
CA GLU A 8 -9.88 -13.19 -10.83
C GLU A 8 -10.02 -11.71 -10.51
N THR A 9 -9.32 -11.25 -9.49
CA THR A 9 -9.30 -9.82 -9.12
C THR A 9 -8.79 -8.97 -10.29
N LEU A 10 -7.67 -9.36 -10.89
CA LEU A 10 -7.11 -8.64 -12.04
C LEU A 10 -8.06 -8.62 -13.23
N GLU A 11 -8.72 -9.75 -13.52
CA GLU A 11 -9.66 -9.86 -14.62
C GLU A 11 -10.89 -8.96 -14.40
N ILE A 12 -11.43 -8.95 -13.19
CA ILE A 12 -12.58 -8.11 -12.86
C ILE A 12 -12.23 -6.63 -13.02
N ILE A 13 -11.09 -6.21 -12.47
CA ILE A 13 -10.64 -4.82 -12.58
C ILE A 13 -10.46 -4.44 -14.04
N LYS A 14 -9.77 -5.28 -14.82
CA LYS A 14 -9.52 -5.06 -16.24
C LYS A 14 -10.81 -4.92 -17.03
N LYS A 15 -11.74 -5.85 -16.83
CA LYS A 15 -13.05 -5.86 -17.49
C LYS A 15 -13.86 -4.62 -17.15
N LYS A 16 -13.91 -4.25 -15.86
CA LYS A 16 -14.69 -3.10 -15.42
C LYS A 16 -14.10 -1.78 -15.88
N LYS A 17 -12.78 -1.69 -16.00
CA LYS A 17 -12.11 -0.49 -16.55
C LYS A 17 -12.43 -0.26 -18.05
N ILE A 18 -12.71 -1.32 -18.80
CA ILE A 18 -13.17 -1.19 -20.18
C ILE A 18 -14.57 -0.58 -20.24
N GLU A 19 -15.44 -0.99 -19.31
CA GLU A 19 -16.81 -0.48 -19.24
C GLU A 19 -16.87 0.97 -18.73
N ARG A 20 -16.00 1.32 -17.81
CA ARG A 20 -16.04 2.61 -17.13
C ARG A 20 -14.68 2.92 -16.51
N ASP A 21 -14.18 4.12 -16.72
CA ASP A 21 -12.96 4.55 -16.05
C ASP A 21 -13.23 4.78 -14.56
N PHE A 22 -12.38 4.22 -13.71
CA PHE A 22 -12.42 4.39 -12.26
C PHE A 22 -11.03 4.19 -11.67
N LYS A 23 -10.83 4.75 -10.48
CA LYS A 23 -9.57 4.58 -9.75
C LYS A 23 -9.66 3.37 -8.84
N VAL A 24 -8.53 2.70 -8.66
CA VAL A 24 -8.43 1.46 -7.87
C VAL A 24 -7.46 1.68 -6.72
N LEU A 25 -7.87 1.29 -5.53
CA LEU A 25 -7.03 1.23 -4.35
C LEU A 25 -7.05 -0.19 -3.80
N ILE A 26 -5.88 -0.78 -3.62
CA ILE A 26 -5.75 -2.07 -2.94
C ILE A 26 -5.35 -1.79 -1.50
N HIS A 27 -6.32 -1.96 -0.63
CA HIS A 27 -6.20 -1.73 0.80
C HIS A 27 -5.45 -2.86 1.49
N CYS A 28 -4.59 -2.53 2.45
CA CYS A 28 -3.85 -3.51 3.25
C CYS A 28 -3.17 -4.59 2.41
N PHE A 29 -2.35 -4.16 1.46
CA PHE A 29 -1.73 -5.08 0.51
C PHE A 29 -0.74 -6.02 1.20
N THR A 30 -0.91 -7.33 1.00
CA THR A 30 -0.03 -8.37 1.51
C THR A 30 0.33 -9.41 0.43
N GLY A 31 0.05 -9.12 -0.81
CA GLY A 31 0.28 -10.03 -1.93
C GLY A 31 1.73 -10.08 -2.40
N SER A 32 1.95 -10.82 -3.48
CA SER A 32 3.26 -10.97 -4.09
C SER A 32 3.65 -9.74 -4.91
N LYS A 33 4.95 -9.62 -5.21
CA LYS A 33 5.48 -8.60 -6.09
C LYS A 33 4.84 -8.67 -7.48
N ASP A 34 4.68 -9.87 -8.04
CA ASP A 34 4.07 -10.06 -9.35
C ASP A 34 2.64 -9.52 -9.38
N PHE A 35 1.86 -9.82 -8.35
CA PHE A 35 0.50 -9.30 -8.22
C PHE A 35 0.50 -7.78 -8.10
N ALA A 36 1.39 -7.23 -7.27
CA ALA A 36 1.50 -5.77 -7.10
C ALA A 36 1.75 -5.06 -8.42
N PHE A 37 2.70 -5.54 -9.22
CA PHE A 37 3.06 -4.90 -10.48
C PHE A 37 1.97 -5.05 -11.55
N LYS A 38 1.25 -6.15 -11.55
CA LYS A 38 0.08 -6.30 -12.43
C LYS A 38 -1.04 -5.35 -12.06
N LEU A 39 -1.24 -5.11 -10.76
CA LEU A 39 -2.18 -4.08 -10.28
C LEU A 39 -1.75 -2.67 -10.68
N LEU A 40 -0.46 -2.37 -10.55
CA LEU A 40 0.09 -1.08 -10.97
C LEU A 40 -0.10 -0.84 -12.46
N ASP A 41 0.05 -1.87 -13.30
CA ASP A 41 -0.20 -1.79 -14.74
C ASP A 41 -1.66 -1.44 -15.05
N LEU A 42 -2.57 -1.79 -14.17
CA LEU A 42 -3.99 -1.43 -14.28
C LEU A 42 -4.32 -0.06 -13.68
N GLY A 43 -3.32 0.66 -13.22
CA GLY A 43 -3.51 2.00 -12.67
C GLY A 43 -3.81 2.03 -11.17
N ALA A 44 -3.65 0.92 -10.45
CA ALA A 44 -3.97 0.84 -9.03
C ALA A 44 -2.98 1.62 -8.16
N TYR A 45 -3.49 2.14 -7.05
CA TYR A 45 -2.69 2.54 -5.90
C TYR A 45 -2.64 1.39 -4.91
N ILE A 46 -1.54 1.27 -4.18
CA ILE A 46 -1.31 0.15 -3.25
C ILE A 46 -1.01 0.71 -1.87
N SER A 47 -1.78 0.26 -0.89
CA SER A 47 -1.68 0.76 0.49
C SER A 47 -0.90 -0.19 1.39
N ALA A 48 0.03 0.38 2.14
CA ALA A 48 0.84 -0.33 3.12
C ALA A 48 0.27 -0.14 4.53
N SER A 49 0.07 -1.25 5.22
CA SER A 49 -0.28 -1.26 6.65
C SER A 49 0.95 -1.58 7.51
N GLY A 50 0.78 -1.57 8.82
CA GLY A 50 1.86 -1.89 9.76
C GLY A 50 2.51 -3.26 9.56
N VAL A 51 1.83 -4.18 8.88
CA VAL A 51 2.37 -5.51 8.58
C VAL A 51 3.68 -5.45 7.77
N VAL A 52 3.90 -4.40 6.99
CA VAL A 52 5.14 -4.22 6.22
C VAL A 52 6.37 -4.14 7.13
N THR A 53 6.20 -3.69 8.36
CA THR A 53 7.28 -3.54 9.34
C THR A 53 7.64 -4.85 10.05
N PHE A 54 6.82 -5.91 9.88
CA PHE A 54 6.99 -7.15 10.64
C PHE A 54 8.24 -7.91 10.19
N LYS A 55 8.93 -8.49 11.15
CA LYS A 55 10.16 -9.24 10.92
C LYS A 55 9.98 -10.35 9.88
N LYS A 56 8.83 -11.03 9.88
CA LYS A 56 8.53 -12.13 8.96
C LYS A 56 7.96 -11.68 7.62
N SER A 57 7.83 -10.38 7.41
CA SER A 57 7.26 -9.79 6.18
C SER A 57 8.32 -9.18 5.26
N GLU A 58 9.52 -9.76 5.24
CA GLU A 58 10.62 -9.23 4.44
C GLU A 58 10.29 -9.20 2.94
N ASP A 59 9.63 -10.23 2.42
CA ASP A 59 9.21 -10.26 1.02
C ASP A 59 8.27 -9.11 0.69
N LEU A 60 7.34 -8.81 1.60
CA LEU A 60 6.42 -7.68 1.43
C LEU A 60 7.18 -6.35 1.46
N ALA A 61 8.13 -6.19 2.40
CA ALA A 61 8.97 -5.00 2.45
C ALA A 61 9.76 -4.81 1.16
N ASN A 62 10.33 -5.88 0.60
CA ASN A 62 11.04 -5.83 -0.66
C ASN A 62 10.12 -5.45 -1.82
N THR A 63 8.87 -5.89 -1.81
CA THR A 63 7.87 -5.48 -2.79
C THR A 63 7.60 -3.99 -2.70
N PHE A 64 7.34 -3.46 -1.51
CA PHE A 64 7.11 -2.02 -1.32
C PHE A 64 8.34 -1.17 -1.64
N LYS A 65 9.52 -1.70 -1.43
CA LYS A 65 10.76 -1.01 -1.85
C LYS A 65 10.74 -0.68 -3.34
N GLU A 66 10.17 -1.55 -4.16
CA GLU A 66 10.13 -1.39 -5.62
C GLU A 66 8.86 -0.71 -6.14
N ILE A 67 7.78 -0.68 -5.36
CA ILE A 67 6.57 0.06 -5.76
C ILE A 67 6.90 1.55 -5.83
N PRO A 68 6.57 2.24 -6.94
CA PRO A 68 6.80 3.69 -7.03
C PRO A 68 6.08 4.45 -5.90
N ALA A 69 6.78 5.39 -5.28
CA ALA A 69 6.23 6.16 -4.17
C ALA A 69 4.96 6.92 -4.54
N ASP A 70 4.84 7.36 -5.79
CA ASP A 70 3.67 8.08 -6.29
C ASP A 70 2.43 7.20 -6.51
N ARG A 71 2.54 5.91 -6.23
CA ARG A 71 1.44 4.94 -6.33
C ARG A 71 1.12 4.30 -4.98
N MET A 72 1.72 4.80 -3.90
CA MET A 72 1.58 4.26 -2.56
C MET A 72 0.65 5.08 -1.70
N LEU A 73 -0.07 4.40 -0.82
CA LEU A 73 -0.74 4.97 0.33
C LEU A 73 -0.26 4.25 1.59
N VAL A 74 -0.54 4.82 2.74
CA VAL A 74 -0.26 4.23 4.04
C VAL A 74 -1.52 4.25 4.88
N GLU A 75 -1.67 3.25 5.74
CA GLU A 75 -2.85 3.07 6.57
C GLU A 75 -2.49 2.40 7.89
N THR A 76 -3.41 2.36 8.82
CA THR A 76 -3.20 1.71 10.11
C THR A 76 -3.91 0.37 10.25
N ASP A 77 -5.11 0.26 9.74
CA ASP A 77 -6.02 -0.87 10.02
C ASP A 77 -6.29 -1.03 11.53
N ALA A 78 -6.24 0.09 12.27
CA ALA A 78 -6.46 0.08 13.72
C ALA A 78 -7.82 -0.55 14.07
N PRO A 79 -7.92 -1.33 15.15
CA PRO A 79 -6.91 -1.57 16.20
C PRO A 79 -5.95 -2.71 15.90
N TYR A 80 -5.92 -3.23 14.69
CA TYR A 80 -5.08 -4.35 14.25
C TYR A 80 -3.75 -3.89 13.66
N LEU A 81 -2.82 -4.82 13.50
CA LEU A 81 -1.58 -4.65 12.74
C LEU A 81 -0.68 -3.51 13.25
N ALA A 82 -0.57 -3.35 14.57
CA ALA A 82 0.33 -2.36 15.15
C ALA A 82 1.75 -2.54 14.59
N PRO A 83 2.38 -1.47 14.05
CA PRO A 83 3.70 -1.58 13.46
C PRO A 83 4.79 -1.78 14.51
N VAL A 84 5.93 -2.35 14.11
CA VAL A 84 7.12 -2.39 14.96
C VAL A 84 7.55 -0.94 15.26
N PRO A 85 7.92 -0.57 16.50
CA PRO A 85 8.18 -1.43 17.66
C PRO A 85 6.97 -1.70 18.56
N LEU A 86 5.77 -1.33 18.15
CA LEU A 86 4.56 -1.41 19.00
C LEU A 86 3.73 -2.67 18.73
N ARG A 87 4.30 -3.62 18.01
CA ARG A 87 3.63 -4.88 17.70
C ARG A 87 3.22 -5.61 18.99
N GLY A 88 1.98 -6.14 19.00
CA GLY A 88 1.42 -6.80 20.18
C GLY A 88 0.56 -5.89 21.04
N LYS A 89 0.59 -4.58 20.78
CA LYS A 89 -0.29 -3.60 21.41
C LYS A 89 -1.48 -3.30 20.50
N PRO A 90 -2.61 -2.81 21.05
CA PRO A 90 -3.66 -2.28 20.18
C PRO A 90 -3.12 -1.14 19.31
N ASN A 91 -3.39 -1.20 18.02
CA ASN A 91 -2.98 -0.16 17.09
C ASN A 91 -3.87 1.07 17.23
N GLU A 92 -3.34 2.24 16.91
CA GLU A 92 -4.08 3.50 16.86
C GLU A 92 -3.58 4.35 15.70
N PRO A 93 -4.39 5.32 15.21
CA PRO A 93 -4.00 6.11 14.04
C PRO A 93 -2.65 6.82 14.16
N SER A 94 -2.27 7.28 15.36
CA SER A 94 -0.98 7.94 15.56
C SER A 94 0.24 7.05 15.28
N TYR A 95 0.08 5.74 15.33
CA TYR A 95 1.16 4.78 15.09
C TYR A 95 1.56 4.68 13.62
N ILE A 96 0.81 5.30 12.71
CA ILE A 96 1.15 5.34 11.29
C ILE A 96 2.56 5.91 11.04
N ILE A 97 3.06 6.75 11.93
CA ILE A 97 4.41 7.31 11.81
C ILE A 97 5.48 6.23 11.75
N HIS A 98 5.28 5.11 12.44
CA HIS A 98 6.25 4.01 12.43
C HIS A 98 6.25 3.29 11.08
N THR A 99 5.10 3.13 10.46
CA THR A 99 4.98 2.55 9.11
C THR A 99 5.65 3.46 8.08
N VAL A 100 5.40 4.76 8.15
CA VAL A 100 6.02 5.73 7.23
C VAL A 100 7.53 5.80 7.43
N LYS A 101 8.01 5.80 8.67
CA LYS A 101 9.46 5.78 8.96
C LYS A 101 10.13 4.54 8.37
N PHE A 102 9.51 3.38 8.54
CA PHE A 102 10.03 2.14 7.98
C PHE A 102 10.10 2.20 6.44
N LEU A 103 9.01 2.60 5.80
CA LEU A 103 8.94 2.71 4.34
C LEU A 103 9.93 3.73 3.78
N SER A 104 10.06 4.89 4.43
CA SER A 104 11.01 5.91 3.99
C SER A 104 12.44 5.38 4.03
N LYS A 105 12.78 4.62 5.06
CA LYS A 105 14.10 4.01 5.19
C LYS A 105 14.39 3.01 4.07
N ILE A 106 13.47 2.08 3.80
CA ILE A 106 13.70 1.07 2.76
C ILE A 106 13.65 1.64 1.35
N LYS A 107 12.97 2.75 1.14
CA LYS A 107 12.89 3.45 -0.15
C LYS A 107 13.94 4.54 -0.31
N GLU A 108 14.79 4.73 0.69
CA GLU A 108 15.84 5.75 0.68
C GLU A 108 15.30 7.17 0.44
N LEU A 109 14.15 7.45 1.04
CA LEU A 109 13.50 8.76 1.02
C LEU A 109 13.48 9.33 2.43
N SER A 110 13.37 10.65 2.55
CA SER A 110 13.12 11.26 3.87
C SER A 110 11.71 10.95 4.33
N PHE A 111 11.49 10.98 5.65
CA PHE A 111 10.16 10.85 6.22
C PHE A 111 9.22 11.93 5.65
N GLU A 112 9.71 13.16 5.54
CA GLU A 112 8.94 14.29 5.02
C GLU A 112 8.54 14.07 3.56
N ASP A 113 9.48 13.66 2.71
CA ASP A 113 9.22 13.42 1.29
C ASP A 113 8.19 12.32 1.09
N LEU A 114 8.33 11.21 1.81
CA LEU A 114 7.37 10.12 1.69
C LEU A 114 5.99 10.52 2.22
N SER A 115 5.95 11.23 3.36
CA SER A 115 4.70 11.74 3.92
C SER A 115 3.98 12.66 2.94
N ASN A 116 4.70 13.58 2.32
CA ASN A 116 4.14 14.51 1.34
C ASN A 116 3.65 13.77 0.09
N THR A 117 4.43 12.81 -0.40
CA THR A 117 4.07 12.02 -1.59
C THR A 117 2.82 11.19 -1.35
N THR A 118 2.74 10.47 -0.23
CA THR A 118 1.56 9.65 0.07
C THR A 118 0.32 10.49 0.33
N SER A 119 0.46 11.66 0.96
CA SER A 119 -0.64 12.61 1.14
C SER A 119 -1.14 13.14 -0.20
N LYS A 120 -0.24 13.49 -1.10
CA LYS A 120 -0.59 13.92 -2.46
C LYS A 120 -1.31 12.80 -3.22
N ASN A 121 -0.84 11.55 -3.08
CA ASN A 121 -1.48 10.39 -3.69
C ASN A 121 -2.92 10.22 -3.20
N PHE A 122 -3.15 10.42 -1.89
CA PHE A 122 -4.48 10.37 -1.31
C PHE A 122 -5.42 11.37 -2.00
N PHE A 123 -5.00 12.61 -2.13
CA PHE A 123 -5.82 13.63 -2.79
C PHE A 123 -6.00 13.38 -4.28
N ASN A 124 -4.99 12.84 -4.96
CA ASN A 124 -5.12 12.44 -6.36
C ASN A 124 -6.14 11.31 -6.54
N LEU A 125 -6.15 10.36 -5.61
CA LEU A 125 -7.08 9.22 -5.64
C LEU A 125 -8.50 9.65 -5.28
N PHE A 126 -8.64 10.49 -4.25
CA PHE A 126 -9.93 10.96 -3.72
C PHE A 126 -10.16 12.44 -4.04
N GLY A 127 -9.96 12.84 -5.29
CA GLY A 127 -9.92 14.24 -5.70
C GLY A 127 -11.18 15.09 -5.49
N LYS A 128 -12.22 14.52 -4.88
CA LYS A 128 -13.43 15.25 -4.51
C LYS A 128 -13.48 15.64 -3.03
N LEU A 129 -12.43 15.34 -2.30
CA LEU A 129 -12.33 15.67 -0.87
C LEU A 129 -11.55 16.98 -0.71
N GLU A 130 -12.15 18.06 -1.12
CA GLU A 130 -11.61 19.39 -0.88
C GLU A 130 -12.26 20.03 0.34
#